data_cd997888e6374d95deb405bc26c94bf3
#
_entry.id   cd997888e6374d95deb405bc26c94bf3
#
_cell.length_a   1.000
_cell.length_b   1.000
_cell.length_c   1.000
_cell.angle_alpha   90.00
_cell.angle_beta   90.00
_cell.angle_gamma   90.00
#
_symmetry.space_group_name_H-M   'P 1'
#
loop_
_entity.id
_entity.type
_entity.pdbx_description
1 polymer ?
#
loop_
_entity_poly.entity_id
_entity_poly.type
_entity_poly.pdbx_seq_one_letter_code
_entity_poly.pdbx_strand_id
1 'polypeptide(L)'
;MAIEVRFHSRGAALAGTLKLPDGAGSSGPVPAVAQGPGWLGLRDARLYEPYHEGLLAAGIAVLVFDYRGFGDSEGDATYLDPMDQVADWRSALTYLESRPEIDSDRLGVFGSGGTGGGNAVMVAGLDERAKAVVSQVPIADGRDWLHRMRRESEWLELLAALREDRLRRVTTGEAAMVSPREGIMVPTPERRTTTVKSDVDGRIPALVQLASAEAIFAYRPVDVVDRISPRALMLIAVENDATTPEDHAYALYRRAGGPKRLVVQTGTTHYAAYAQYRDVVNPLIVEWFRRHLVSGEVHVHEAGAEADIRYLSRPPTQGGD
;
A
#
# COMPACT_ATOMS: atom_id res chain seq x y z
N MET A 1 22.58 -3.82 -4.67
CA MET A 1 23.15 -2.52 -4.20
C MET A 1 21.99 -1.61 -3.78
N ALA A 2 22.11 -0.86 -2.67
CA ALA A 2 21.10 0.11 -2.22
C ALA A 2 21.68 1.53 -2.37
N ILE A 3 20.87 2.45 -2.87
CA ILE A 3 21.25 3.84 -3.17
C ILE A 3 20.20 4.75 -2.51
N GLU A 4 20.64 5.65 -1.64
CA GLU A 4 19.77 6.70 -1.12
C GLU A 4 19.51 7.72 -2.22
N VAL A 5 18.25 8.06 -2.42
CA VAL A 5 17.81 8.92 -3.51
C VAL A 5 16.86 10.02 -3.00
N ARG A 6 16.79 11.10 -3.77
CA ARG A 6 15.78 12.13 -3.59
C ARG A 6 15.10 12.44 -4.92
N PHE A 7 13.79 12.61 -4.86
CA PHE A 7 12.98 13.04 -6.00
C PHE A 7 11.87 13.97 -5.51
N HIS A 8 11.23 14.71 -6.39
CA HIS A 8 10.26 15.72 -6.00
C HIS A 8 8.83 15.31 -6.33
N SER A 9 7.92 15.61 -5.42
CA SER A 9 6.49 15.48 -5.62
C SER A 9 5.79 16.78 -5.20
N ARG A 10 5.18 17.47 -6.15
CA ARG A 10 4.51 18.77 -5.94
C ARG A 10 5.33 19.76 -5.11
N GLY A 11 6.64 19.84 -5.38
CA GLY A 11 7.56 20.76 -4.73
C GLY A 11 8.25 20.24 -3.46
N ALA A 12 7.76 19.18 -2.82
CA ALA A 12 8.43 18.55 -1.68
C ALA A 12 9.50 17.56 -2.15
N ALA A 13 10.69 17.57 -1.57
CA ALA A 13 11.72 16.57 -1.81
C ALA A 13 11.43 15.32 -0.97
N LEU A 14 11.21 14.20 -1.64
CA LEU A 14 10.95 12.90 -1.01
C LEU A 14 12.24 12.11 -0.88
N ALA A 15 12.44 11.48 0.27
CA ALA A 15 13.53 10.56 0.52
C ALA A 15 13.13 9.14 0.11
N GLY A 16 14.00 8.47 -0.62
CA GLY A 16 13.79 7.10 -1.07
C GLY A 16 15.07 6.28 -1.03
N THR A 17 14.93 4.97 -1.11
CA THR A 17 16.02 4.01 -1.27
C THR A 17 15.74 3.18 -2.52
N LEU A 18 16.59 3.33 -3.53
CA LEU A 18 16.57 2.49 -4.73
C LEU A 18 17.48 1.29 -4.51
N LYS A 19 16.90 0.12 -4.49
CA LYS A 19 17.60 -1.16 -4.38
C LYS A 19 17.70 -1.79 -5.76
N LEU A 20 18.92 -2.03 -6.23
CA LEU A 20 19.17 -2.63 -7.54
C LEU A 20 19.59 -4.10 -7.37
N PRO A 21 19.09 -5.03 -8.21
CA PRO A 21 19.57 -6.40 -8.24
C PRO A 21 21.01 -6.48 -8.73
N ASP A 22 21.69 -7.61 -8.50
CA ASP A 22 23.04 -7.81 -8.95
C ASP A 22 23.12 -7.78 -10.48
N GLY A 23 24.10 -7.07 -11.01
CA GLY A 23 24.29 -6.92 -12.45
C GLY A 23 23.38 -5.89 -13.15
N ALA A 24 22.53 -5.18 -12.38
CA ALA A 24 21.72 -4.10 -12.97
C ALA A 24 22.60 -3.04 -13.65
N GLY A 25 22.19 -2.63 -14.85
CA GLY A 25 22.95 -1.69 -15.70
C GLY A 25 24.08 -2.32 -16.51
N SER A 26 24.68 -3.42 -16.05
CA SER A 26 25.74 -4.12 -16.81
C SER A 26 25.19 -5.03 -17.91
N SER A 27 24.00 -5.59 -17.68
CA SER A 27 23.31 -6.49 -18.63
C SER A 27 22.10 -5.81 -19.29
N GLY A 28 21.96 -4.51 -19.14
CA GLY A 28 20.84 -3.71 -19.62
C GLY A 28 19.90 -3.25 -18.51
N PRO A 29 18.85 -2.47 -18.87
CA PRO A 29 17.85 -1.99 -17.93
C PRO A 29 17.02 -3.14 -17.34
N VAL A 30 16.68 -3.05 -16.05
CA VAL A 30 15.89 -4.06 -15.31
C VAL A 30 14.48 -3.56 -14.99
N PRO A 31 13.48 -4.46 -14.85
CA PRO A 31 12.18 -4.07 -14.34
C PRO A 31 12.30 -3.51 -12.93
N ALA A 32 11.33 -2.67 -12.54
CA ALA A 32 11.31 -2.10 -11.20
C ALA A 32 9.91 -2.08 -10.59
N VAL A 33 9.86 -2.19 -9.26
CA VAL A 33 8.67 -2.04 -8.46
C VAL A 33 8.84 -0.83 -7.54
N ALA A 34 7.91 0.13 -7.63
CA ALA A 34 7.75 1.13 -6.59
C ALA A 34 6.95 0.53 -5.44
N GLN A 35 7.46 0.64 -4.22
CA GLN A 35 6.75 0.21 -3.02
C GLN A 35 6.46 1.39 -2.13
N GLY A 36 5.18 1.61 -1.81
CA GLY A 36 4.77 2.56 -0.81
C GLY A 36 4.41 1.86 0.50
N PRO A 37 4.81 2.43 1.63
CA PRO A 37 4.44 1.89 2.94
C PRO A 37 2.94 2.02 3.20
N GLY A 38 2.46 1.36 4.27
CA GLY A 38 1.11 1.54 4.78
C GLY A 38 0.85 2.96 5.27
N TRP A 39 -0.37 3.26 5.67
CA TRP A 39 -0.83 4.62 6.01
C TRP A 39 0.11 5.42 6.92
N LEU A 40 0.63 4.79 7.95
CA LEU A 40 1.59 5.38 8.89
C LEU A 40 2.89 4.56 8.88
N GLY A 41 3.43 4.27 7.71
CA GLY A 41 4.65 3.50 7.54
C GLY A 41 5.79 4.35 7.00
N LEU A 42 7.01 3.86 7.13
CA LEU A 42 8.22 4.45 6.58
C LEU A 42 8.95 3.45 5.67
N ARG A 43 9.78 3.97 4.76
CA ARG A 43 10.53 3.22 3.75
C ARG A 43 11.48 2.16 4.32
N ASP A 44 12.03 2.43 5.50
CA ASP A 44 13.04 1.60 6.15
C ASP A 44 12.46 0.66 7.23
N ALA A 45 11.14 0.51 7.29
CA ALA A 45 10.52 -0.46 8.18
C ALA A 45 11.00 -1.88 7.84
N ARG A 46 11.66 -2.54 8.80
CA ARG A 46 12.32 -3.85 8.61
C ARG A 46 11.36 -4.95 8.14
N LEU A 47 10.07 -4.80 8.38
CA LEU A 47 9.06 -5.77 7.91
C LEU A 47 9.05 -5.93 6.38
N TYR A 48 9.52 -4.94 5.62
CA TYR A 48 9.53 -4.98 4.15
C TYR A 48 10.79 -5.62 3.56
N GLU A 49 11.87 -5.74 4.31
CA GLU A 49 13.15 -6.26 3.81
C GLU A 49 13.04 -7.62 3.09
N PRO A 50 12.35 -8.64 3.63
CA PRO A 50 12.24 -9.93 2.97
C PRO A 50 11.48 -9.89 1.64
N TYR A 51 10.54 -8.95 1.49
CA TYR A 51 9.83 -8.74 0.22
C TYR A 51 10.77 -8.14 -0.82
N HIS A 52 11.61 -7.18 -0.40
CA HIS A 52 12.62 -6.58 -1.28
C HIS A 52 13.65 -7.63 -1.72
N GLU A 53 14.16 -8.44 -0.79
CA GLU A 53 15.13 -9.50 -1.09
C GLU A 53 14.58 -10.48 -2.15
N GLY A 54 13.32 -10.89 -2.03
CA GLY A 54 12.67 -11.76 -3.00
C GLY A 54 12.58 -11.14 -4.40
N LEU A 55 12.23 -9.86 -4.50
CA LEU A 55 12.16 -9.14 -5.77
C LEU A 55 13.57 -8.95 -6.39
N LEU A 56 14.54 -8.55 -5.58
CA LEU A 56 15.94 -8.40 -6.04
C LEU A 56 16.52 -9.70 -6.56
N ALA A 57 16.27 -10.83 -5.87
CA ALA A 57 16.69 -12.17 -6.31
C ALA A 57 16.03 -12.58 -7.63
N ALA A 58 14.84 -12.04 -7.95
CA ALA A 58 14.15 -12.23 -9.22
C ALA A 58 14.61 -11.26 -10.33
N GLY A 59 15.62 -10.42 -10.09
CA GLY A 59 16.14 -9.45 -11.06
C GLY A 59 15.28 -8.18 -11.18
N ILE A 60 14.46 -7.87 -10.17
CA ILE A 60 13.55 -6.71 -10.15
C ILE A 60 14.08 -5.68 -9.15
N ALA A 61 14.31 -4.45 -9.59
CA ALA A 61 14.69 -3.35 -8.73
C ALA A 61 13.49 -2.90 -7.85
N VAL A 62 13.80 -2.33 -6.68
CA VAL A 62 12.79 -1.83 -5.76
C VAL A 62 13.11 -0.39 -5.37
N LEU A 63 12.16 0.51 -5.59
CA LEU A 63 12.18 1.86 -5.01
C LEU A 63 11.18 1.92 -3.87
N VAL A 64 11.67 2.13 -2.65
CA VAL A 64 10.84 2.43 -1.49
C VAL A 64 11.11 3.86 -1.02
N PHE A 65 10.09 4.57 -0.55
CA PHE A 65 10.20 5.99 -0.22
C PHE A 65 9.30 6.37 0.97
N ASP A 66 9.68 7.45 1.65
CA ASP A 66 8.83 8.08 2.66
C ASP A 66 7.84 9.04 1.97
N TYR A 67 6.57 9.00 2.37
CA TYR A 67 5.59 9.98 1.91
C TYR A 67 5.97 11.39 2.38
N ARG A 68 5.44 12.41 1.71
CA ARG A 68 5.63 13.80 2.12
C ARG A 68 5.32 14.00 3.60
N GLY A 69 6.19 14.71 4.30
CA GLY A 69 6.07 15.00 5.72
C GLY A 69 6.37 13.81 6.66
N PHE A 70 6.79 12.65 6.12
CA PHE A 70 7.18 11.47 6.90
C PHE A 70 8.67 11.21 6.80
N GLY A 71 9.23 10.60 7.84
CA GLY A 71 10.63 10.16 7.86
C GLY A 71 11.60 11.27 7.50
N ASP A 72 12.34 11.08 6.40
CA ASP A 72 13.32 12.07 5.90
C ASP A 72 12.79 12.87 4.69
N SER A 73 11.50 12.73 4.35
CA SER A 73 10.86 13.51 3.29
C SER A 73 10.43 14.89 3.78
N GLU A 74 10.55 15.89 2.91
CA GLU A 74 9.99 17.22 3.14
C GLU A 74 8.46 17.21 3.02
N GLY A 75 7.82 18.29 3.47
CA GLY A 75 6.39 18.52 3.35
C GLY A 75 5.69 18.59 4.68
N ASP A 76 4.39 18.89 4.64
CA ASP A 76 3.54 18.95 5.82
C ASP A 76 2.85 17.60 6.06
N ALA A 77 3.11 17.05 7.24
CA ALA A 77 2.48 15.80 7.69
C ALA A 77 1.26 16.05 8.58
N THR A 78 0.86 17.30 8.80
CA THR A 78 -0.27 17.61 9.68
C THR A 78 -1.63 17.33 9.05
N TYR A 79 -1.69 17.25 7.71
CA TYR A 79 -2.89 16.86 6.97
C TYR A 79 -2.61 15.60 6.14
N LEU A 80 -3.26 14.51 6.50
CA LEU A 80 -3.08 13.21 5.81
C LEU A 80 -4.15 13.04 4.73
N ASP A 81 -3.77 13.27 3.48
CA ASP A 81 -4.62 12.98 2.33
C ASP A 81 -4.05 11.77 1.58
N PRO A 82 -4.78 10.65 1.47
CA PRO A 82 -4.36 9.51 0.66
C PRO A 82 -4.06 9.87 -0.79
N MET A 83 -4.72 10.89 -1.35
CA MET A 83 -4.46 11.33 -2.73
C MET A 83 -3.13 12.06 -2.88
N ASP A 84 -2.62 12.68 -1.83
CA ASP A 84 -1.25 13.20 -1.81
C ASP A 84 -0.23 12.07 -1.82
N GLN A 85 -0.48 11.00 -1.07
CA GLN A 85 0.33 9.78 -1.13
C GLN A 85 0.31 9.15 -2.53
N VAL A 86 -0.85 9.11 -3.19
CA VAL A 86 -0.97 8.66 -4.60
C VAL A 86 -0.13 9.53 -5.54
N ALA A 87 -0.11 10.86 -5.33
CA ALA A 87 0.74 11.75 -6.11
C ALA A 87 2.24 11.48 -5.88
N ASP A 88 2.64 11.16 -4.66
CA ASP A 88 4.02 10.78 -4.33
C ASP A 88 4.44 9.49 -5.05
N TRP A 89 3.56 8.48 -5.10
CA TRP A 89 3.79 7.26 -5.86
C TRP A 89 3.96 7.50 -7.36
N ARG A 90 3.13 8.37 -7.95
CA ARG A 90 3.25 8.72 -9.36
C ARG A 90 4.56 9.44 -9.66
N SER A 91 5.04 10.26 -8.72
CA SER A 91 6.37 10.87 -8.79
C SER A 91 7.49 9.84 -8.66
N ALA A 92 7.31 8.81 -7.81
CA ALA A 92 8.23 7.70 -7.71
C ALA A 92 8.32 6.89 -9.02
N LEU A 93 7.20 6.66 -9.71
CA LEU A 93 7.22 6.04 -11.06
C LEU A 93 7.97 6.91 -12.07
N THR A 94 7.77 8.24 -12.06
CA THR A 94 8.50 9.16 -12.92
C THR A 94 10.00 9.17 -12.59
N TYR A 95 10.36 9.07 -11.32
CA TYR A 95 11.76 8.94 -10.93
C TYR A 95 12.37 7.64 -11.46
N LEU A 96 11.67 6.50 -11.35
CA LEU A 96 12.14 5.23 -11.92
C LEU A 96 12.32 5.32 -13.45
N GLU A 97 11.38 5.93 -14.15
CA GLU A 97 11.44 6.16 -15.59
C GLU A 97 12.66 7.00 -16.01
N SER A 98 13.13 7.90 -15.15
CA SER A 98 14.31 8.73 -15.43
C SER A 98 15.64 8.00 -15.21
N ARG A 99 15.64 6.77 -14.69
CA ARG A 99 16.86 6.05 -14.34
C ARG A 99 17.34 5.16 -15.49
N PRO A 100 18.60 5.30 -15.94
CA PRO A 100 19.13 4.50 -17.05
C PRO A 100 19.23 3.00 -16.74
N GLU A 101 19.27 2.61 -15.46
CA GLU A 101 19.31 1.22 -15.01
C GLU A 101 17.93 0.54 -15.03
N ILE A 102 16.85 1.32 -15.20
CA ILE A 102 15.47 0.85 -15.11
C ILE A 102 14.81 0.83 -16.50
N ASP A 103 14.10 -0.25 -16.77
CA ASP A 103 13.25 -0.37 -17.93
C ASP A 103 11.88 0.29 -17.64
N SER A 104 11.64 1.44 -18.26
CA SER A 104 10.42 2.23 -18.07
C SER A 104 9.14 1.53 -18.53
N ASP A 105 9.25 0.54 -19.42
CA ASP A 105 8.10 -0.24 -19.91
C ASP A 105 7.74 -1.41 -18.98
N ARG A 106 8.57 -1.69 -17.97
CA ARG A 106 8.41 -2.79 -17.04
C ARG A 106 8.35 -2.32 -15.57
N LEU A 107 7.47 -1.36 -15.28
CA LEU A 107 7.25 -0.84 -13.94
C LEU A 107 6.06 -1.53 -13.27
N GLY A 108 6.21 -1.83 -11.98
CA GLY A 108 5.15 -2.33 -11.12
C GLY A 108 4.95 -1.50 -9.87
N VAL A 109 3.87 -1.76 -9.15
CA VAL A 109 3.57 -1.13 -7.85
C VAL A 109 3.19 -2.19 -6.82
N PHE A 110 3.75 -2.05 -5.61
CA PHE A 110 3.43 -2.91 -4.48
C PHE A 110 3.04 -2.06 -3.28
N GLY A 111 1.79 -2.16 -2.85
CA GLY A 111 1.27 -1.49 -1.67
C GLY A 111 0.80 -2.45 -0.60
N SER A 112 1.04 -2.11 0.66
CA SER A 112 0.72 -2.98 1.78
C SER A 112 0.15 -2.17 2.96
N GLY A 113 -0.85 -2.76 3.64
CA GLY A 113 -1.56 -2.11 4.76
C GLY A 113 -2.60 -1.08 4.32
N GLY A 114 -3.85 -1.25 4.66
CA GLY A 114 -4.98 -0.33 4.48
C GLY A 114 -4.89 0.61 3.27
N THR A 115 -4.50 1.85 3.53
CA THR A 115 -4.29 2.85 2.47
C THR A 115 -3.10 2.52 1.56
N GLY A 116 -2.03 1.88 2.04
CA GLY A 116 -0.91 1.49 1.17
C GLY A 116 -1.36 0.50 0.08
N GLY A 117 -2.15 -0.52 0.45
CA GLY A 117 -2.78 -1.42 -0.51
C GLY A 117 -3.76 -0.69 -1.43
N GLY A 118 -4.60 0.20 -0.87
CA GLY A 118 -5.51 1.04 -1.64
C GLY A 118 -4.76 1.98 -2.60
N ASN A 119 -3.63 2.57 -2.17
CA ASN A 119 -2.80 3.44 -3.00
C ASN A 119 -2.23 2.71 -4.23
N ALA A 120 -1.82 1.45 -4.09
CA ALA A 120 -1.38 0.66 -5.25
C ALA A 120 -2.49 0.53 -6.30
N VAL A 121 -3.74 0.31 -5.86
CA VAL A 121 -4.92 0.28 -6.75
C VAL A 121 -5.19 1.65 -7.37
N MET A 122 -5.17 2.72 -6.56
CA MET A 122 -5.39 4.08 -7.06
C MET A 122 -4.34 4.50 -8.08
N VAL A 123 -3.06 4.27 -7.76
CA VAL A 123 -1.95 4.59 -8.67
C VAL A 123 -2.13 3.87 -9.99
N ALA A 124 -2.35 2.55 -9.96
CA ALA A 124 -2.50 1.78 -11.18
C ALA A 124 -3.78 2.13 -11.98
N GLY A 125 -4.87 2.49 -11.30
CA GLY A 125 -6.09 2.96 -11.96
C GLY A 125 -5.96 4.34 -12.62
N LEU A 126 -4.97 5.14 -12.18
CA LEU A 126 -4.75 6.52 -12.64
C LEU A 126 -3.44 6.70 -13.46
N ASP A 127 -2.59 5.68 -13.53
CA ASP A 127 -1.29 5.75 -14.19
C ASP A 127 -0.96 4.44 -14.92
N GLU A 128 -0.94 4.49 -16.23
CA GLU A 128 -0.78 3.31 -17.09
C GLU A 128 0.65 2.74 -17.11
N ARG A 129 1.62 3.43 -16.51
CA ARG A 129 3.00 2.94 -16.38
C ARG A 129 3.09 1.76 -15.39
N ALA A 130 2.17 1.64 -14.44
CA ALA A 130 2.10 0.48 -13.55
C ALA A 130 1.56 -0.74 -14.32
N LYS A 131 2.45 -1.60 -14.83
CA LYS A 131 2.10 -2.78 -15.66
C LYS A 131 1.65 -3.97 -14.82
N ALA A 132 2.15 -4.10 -13.60
CA ALA A 132 1.76 -5.12 -12.64
C ALA A 132 1.55 -4.51 -11.25
N VAL A 133 0.54 -4.99 -10.55
CA VAL A 133 0.09 -4.44 -9.27
C VAL A 133 -0.04 -5.57 -8.24
N VAL A 134 0.51 -5.34 -7.06
CA VAL A 134 0.21 -6.13 -5.87
C VAL A 134 -0.34 -5.20 -4.79
N SER A 135 -1.52 -5.53 -4.28
CA SER A 135 -2.21 -4.78 -3.25
C SER A 135 -2.54 -5.70 -2.08
N GLN A 136 -1.81 -5.51 -0.97
CA GLN A 136 -1.94 -6.34 0.23
C GLN A 136 -2.78 -5.64 1.28
N VAL A 137 -3.82 -6.32 1.74
CA VAL A 137 -4.84 -5.86 2.70
C VAL A 137 -5.37 -4.45 2.41
N PRO A 138 -5.90 -4.23 1.18
CA PRO A 138 -6.35 -2.91 0.74
C PRO A 138 -7.64 -2.47 1.40
N ILE A 139 -7.84 -1.16 1.52
CA ILE A 139 -9.17 -0.58 1.62
C ILE A 139 -9.72 -0.27 0.22
N ALA A 140 -11.02 -0.48 0.03
CA ALA A 140 -11.74 -0.17 -1.20
C ALA A 140 -12.53 1.15 -1.10
N ASP A 141 -12.96 1.49 0.11
CA ASP A 141 -13.77 2.66 0.46
C ASP A 141 -13.35 3.16 1.84
N GLY A 142 -12.78 4.36 1.89
CA GLY A 142 -12.25 4.92 3.13
C GLY A 142 -13.34 5.28 4.15
N ARG A 143 -14.55 5.68 3.69
CA ARG A 143 -15.65 5.98 4.59
C ARG A 143 -16.19 4.72 5.26
N ASP A 144 -16.40 3.65 4.48
CA ASP A 144 -16.83 2.36 4.99
C ASP A 144 -15.80 1.79 5.96
N TRP A 145 -14.51 1.87 5.61
CA TRP A 145 -13.42 1.44 6.47
C TRP A 145 -13.43 2.12 7.84
N LEU A 146 -13.50 3.46 7.90
CA LEU A 146 -13.51 4.19 9.17
C LEU A 146 -14.81 3.99 9.97
N HIS A 147 -15.93 3.77 9.29
CA HIS A 147 -17.20 3.45 9.95
C HIS A 147 -17.12 2.08 10.65
N ARG A 148 -16.66 1.05 9.95
CA ARG A 148 -16.56 -0.33 10.49
C ARG A 148 -15.61 -0.48 11.68
N MET A 149 -14.66 0.43 11.83
CA MET A 149 -13.77 0.46 12.99
C MET A 149 -14.47 0.93 14.28
N ARG A 150 -15.71 1.42 14.19
CA ARG A 150 -16.43 2.10 15.27
C ARG A 150 -17.77 1.45 15.56
N ARG A 151 -18.20 1.57 16.81
CA ARG A 151 -19.62 1.40 17.14
C ARG A 151 -20.40 2.58 16.55
N GLU A 152 -21.70 2.40 16.33
CA GLU A 152 -22.53 3.47 15.74
C GLU A 152 -22.49 4.78 16.55
N SER A 153 -22.48 4.70 17.89
CA SER A 153 -22.34 5.89 18.74
C SER A 153 -21.03 6.64 18.51
N GLU A 154 -19.91 5.91 18.44
CA GLU A 154 -18.57 6.48 18.19
C GLU A 154 -18.46 7.06 16.76
N TRP A 155 -19.17 6.46 15.81
CA TRP A 155 -19.28 6.99 14.46
C TRP A 155 -20.02 8.33 14.42
N LEU A 156 -21.17 8.42 15.11
CA LEU A 156 -21.93 9.67 15.22
C LEU A 156 -21.15 10.76 15.97
N GLU A 157 -20.37 10.41 16.99
CA GLU A 157 -19.46 11.32 17.69
C GLU A 157 -18.36 11.86 16.74
N LEU A 158 -17.75 10.98 15.93
CA LEU A 158 -16.78 11.43 14.92
C LEU A 158 -17.42 12.39 13.92
N LEU A 159 -18.61 12.12 13.42
CA LEU A 159 -19.30 13.00 12.47
C LEU A 159 -19.65 14.36 13.11
N ALA A 160 -20.04 14.38 14.39
CA ALA A 160 -20.29 15.62 15.12
C ALA A 160 -19.00 16.43 15.30
N ALA A 161 -17.89 15.77 15.72
CA ALA A 161 -16.58 16.42 15.87
C ALA A 161 -16.06 16.99 14.55
N LEU A 162 -16.22 16.27 13.44
CA LEU A 162 -15.88 16.78 12.09
C LEU A 162 -16.69 17.99 11.69
N ARG A 163 -17.99 18.03 12.03
CA ARG A 163 -18.83 19.20 11.79
C ARG A 163 -18.35 20.43 12.58
N GLU A 164 -18.05 20.26 13.85
CA GLU A 164 -17.54 21.33 14.71
C GLU A 164 -16.17 21.83 14.23
N ASP A 165 -15.29 20.90 13.89
CA ASP A 165 -13.95 21.21 13.36
C ASP A 165 -14.05 22.00 12.04
N ARG A 166 -14.97 21.63 11.15
CA ARG A 166 -15.21 22.32 9.88
C ARG A 166 -15.68 23.75 10.10
N LEU A 167 -16.59 23.97 11.05
CA LEU A 167 -17.06 25.31 11.41
C LEU A 167 -15.90 26.14 11.97
N ARG A 168 -15.10 25.59 12.88
CA ARG A 168 -13.95 26.29 13.47
C ARG A 168 -12.91 26.63 12.40
N ARG A 169 -12.52 25.69 11.55
CA ARG A 169 -11.53 25.92 10.48
C ARG A 169 -11.94 27.09 9.56
N VAL A 170 -13.22 27.17 9.22
CA VAL A 170 -13.71 28.24 8.32
C VAL A 170 -13.83 29.58 9.03
N THR A 171 -14.16 29.60 10.31
CA THR A 171 -14.41 30.84 11.05
C THR A 171 -13.18 31.41 11.74
N THR A 172 -12.21 30.56 12.12
CA THR A 172 -11.01 30.97 12.88
C THR A 172 -9.69 30.62 12.18
N GLY A 173 -9.70 29.75 11.18
CA GLY A 173 -8.48 29.22 10.58
C GLY A 173 -7.84 28.08 11.37
N GLU A 174 -8.40 27.67 12.51
CA GLU A 174 -7.81 26.65 13.40
C GLU A 174 -8.42 25.28 13.18
N ALA A 175 -7.57 24.26 13.01
CA ALA A 175 -7.97 22.86 12.90
C ALA A 175 -7.84 22.11 14.24
N ALA A 176 -8.72 21.14 14.47
CA ALA A 176 -8.55 20.19 15.57
C ALA A 176 -7.42 19.22 15.24
N MET A 177 -6.48 19.06 16.20
CA MET A 177 -5.37 18.13 16.09
C MET A 177 -5.66 16.88 16.90
N VAL A 178 -5.51 15.70 16.29
CA VAL A 178 -5.81 14.40 16.90
C VAL A 178 -4.68 13.41 16.60
N SER A 179 -4.55 12.38 17.44
CA SER A 179 -3.69 11.24 17.11
C SER A 179 -4.24 10.52 15.87
N PRO A 180 -3.42 10.30 14.83
CA PRO A 180 -3.87 9.57 13.65
C PRO A 180 -4.25 8.12 13.97
N ARG A 181 -3.67 7.54 15.04
CA ARG A 181 -3.88 6.15 15.44
C ARG A 181 -5.07 5.93 16.38
N GLU A 182 -5.55 6.96 17.04
CA GLU A 182 -6.63 6.86 18.03
C GLU A 182 -7.81 7.77 17.71
N GLY A 183 -7.56 8.91 17.09
CA GLY A 183 -8.60 9.87 16.71
C GLY A 183 -9.21 9.60 15.33
N ILE A 184 -8.41 9.09 14.38
CA ILE A 184 -8.84 8.75 13.03
C ILE A 184 -9.00 7.23 12.88
N MET A 185 -7.90 6.46 13.00
CA MET A 185 -7.99 5.01 13.19
C MET A 185 -8.43 4.67 14.60
N VAL A 186 -9.10 3.53 14.76
CA VAL A 186 -9.32 2.91 16.08
C VAL A 186 -8.38 1.72 16.19
N PRO A 187 -7.46 1.69 17.18
CA PRO A 187 -6.51 0.61 17.29
C PRO A 187 -7.20 -0.69 17.74
N THR A 188 -6.99 -1.77 16.98
CA THR A 188 -7.41 -3.11 17.38
C THR A 188 -6.59 -3.61 18.58
N PRO A 189 -7.06 -4.63 19.33
CA PRO A 189 -6.27 -5.26 20.40
C PRO A 189 -4.91 -5.74 19.90
N GLU A 190 -4.85 -6.33 18.71
CA GLU A 190 -3.60 -6.75 18.08
C GLU A 190 -2.66 -5.56 17.85
N ARG A 191 -3.15 -4.43 17.31
CA ARG A 191 -2.32 -3.23 17.07
C ARG A 191 -1.69 -2.68 18.36
N ARG A 192 -2.38 -2.80 19.47
CA ARG A 192 -1.88 -2.31 20.77
C ARG A 192 -0.72 -3.15 21.33
N THR A 193 -0.62 -4.39 20.94
CA THR A 193 0.38 -5.36 21.44
C THR A 193 1.48 -5.69 20.43
N THR A 194 1.27 -5.42 19.14
CA THR A 194 2.26 -5.74 18.11
C THR A 194 3.45 -4.79 18.12
N THR A 195 4.64 -5.35 17.88
CA THR A 195 5.90 -4.59 17.71
C THR A 195 6.36 -4.53 16.25
N VAL A 196 5.54 -5.04 15.30
CA VAL A 196 5.92 -5.15 13.88
C VAL A 196 6.35 -3.83 13.25
N LYS A 197 5.80 -2.70 13.72
CA LYS A 197 6.12 -1.34 13.24
C LYS A 197 6.68 -0.43 14.33
N SER A 198 7.27 -0.98 15.37
CA SER A 198 7.82 -0.19 16.49
C SER A 198 8.99 0.69 16.06
N ASP A 199 9.74 0.27 15.04
CA ASP A 199 10.88 0.99 14.48
C ASP A 199 10.52 2.26 13.69
N VAL A 200 9.24 2.46 13.35
CA VAL A 200 8.77 3.64 12.60
C VAL A 200 7.92 4.60 13.42
N ASP A 201 7.41 4.19 14.57
CA ASP A 201 6.42 4.95 15.34
C ASP A 201 6.92 6.34 15.80
N GLY A 202 8.19 6.48 16.12
CA GLY A 202 8.79 7.74 16.57
C GLY A 202 9.10 8.75 15.45
N ARG A 203 8.93 8.38 14.19
CA ARG A 203 9.30 9.17 13.01
C ARG A 203 8.10 9.59 12.15
N ILE A 204 6.90 9.32 12.63
CA ILE A 204 5.64 9.73 12.01
C ILE A 204 4.98 10.84 12.85
N PRO A 205 4.08 11.66 12.27
CA PRO A 205 3.41 12.70 13.01
C PRO A 205 2.61 12.14 14.19
N ALA A 206 2.84 12.70 15.38
CA ALA A 206 2.10 12.36 16.59
C ALA A 206 0.65 12.87 16.54
N LEU A 207 0.46 14.05 15.94
CA LEU A 207 -0.84 14.70 15.76
C LEU A 207 -1.04 15.10 14.30
N VAL A 208 -2.28 14.95 13.84
CA VAL A 208 -2.72 15.38 12.51
C VAL A 208 -4.05 16.10 12.63
N GLN A 209 -4.42 16.88 11.62
CA GLN A 209 -5.73 17.52 11.57
C GLN A 209 -6.84 16.46 11.50
N LEU A 210 -7.88 16.65 12.29
CA LEU A 210 -9.07 15.79 12.27
C LEU A 210 -9.71 15.75 10.87
N ALA A 211 -9.56 16.82 10.10
CA ALA A 211 -9.98 16.93 8.70
C ALA A 211 -9.38 15.83 7.79
N SER A 212 -8.26 15.20 8.16
CA SER A 212 -7.71 14.05 7.43
C SER A 212 -8.71 12.88 7.34
N ALA A 213 -9.64 12.75 8.28
CA ALA A 213 -10.72 11.77 8.18
C ALA A 213 -11.68 12.09 7.01
N GLU A 214 -11.90 13.39 6.68
CA GLU A 214 -12.72 13.79 5.53
C GLU A 214 -12.04 13.41 4.20
N ALA A 215 -10.71 13.56 4.11
CA ALA A 215 -9.94 13.11 2.95
C ALA A 215 -10.03 11.58 2.77
N ILE A 216 -9.94 10.82 3.88
CA ILE A 216 -10.14 9.37 3.84
C ILE A 216 -11.57 9.02 3.44
N PHE A 217 -12.61 9.74 3.87
CA PHE A 217 -13.99 9.49 3.43
C PHE A 217 -14.17 9.64 1.92
N ALA A 218 -13.43 10.53 1.28
CA ALA A 218 -13.47 10.74 -0.16
C ALA A 218 -12.62 9.72 -0.94
N TYR A 219 -11.77 8.95 -0.26
CA TYR A 219 -10.83 8.02 -0.87
C TYR A 219 -11.50 6.70 -1.23
N ARG A 220 -11.58 6.41 -2.54
CA ARG A 220 -12.37 5.29 -3.08
C ARG A 220 -11.61 4.51 -4.16
N PRO A 221 -10.68 3.64 -3.81
CA PRO A 221 -9.99 2.76 -4.77
C PRO A 221 -10.93 1.91 -5.63
N VAL A 222 -12.11 1.56 -5.10
CA VAL A 222 -13.11 0.78 -5.82
C VAL A 222 -13.62 1.49 -7.09
N ASP A 223 -13.53 2.83 -7.14
CA ASP A 223 -14.06 3.59 -8.28
C ASP A 223 -13.11 3.66 -9.49
N VAL A 224 -11.88 3.16 -9.34
CA VAL A 224 -10.86 3.18 -10.40
C VAL A 224 -10.25 1.81 -10.71
N VAL A 225 -10.56 0.78 -9.94
CA VAL A 225 -9.93 -0.55 -10.06
C VAL A 225 -10.19 -1.22 -11.42
N ASP A 226 -11.32 -0.95 -12.05
CA ASP A 226 -11.68 -1.44 -13.40
C ASP A 226 -10.78 -0.88 -14.51
N ARG A 227 -10.16 0.29 -14.29
CA ARG A 227 -9.23 0.93 -15.23
C ARG A 227 -7.84 0.26 -15.26
N ILE A 228 -7.56 -0.64 -14.32
CA ILE A 228 -6.28 -1.38 -14.31
C ILE A 228 -6.21 -2.35 -15.48
N SER A 229 -7.31 -3.03 -15.81
CA SER A 229 -7.35 -3.95 -16.95
C SER A 229 -6.97 -3.24 -18.27
N PRO A 230 -6.19 -3.87 -19.17
CA PRO A 230 -5.71 -5.27 -19.14
C PRO A 230 -4.39 -5.50 -18.38
N ARG A 231 -3.95 -4.57 -17.55
CA ARG A 231 -2.75 -4.72 -16.70
C ARG A 231 -3.04 -5.62 -15.50
N ALA A 232 -2.01 -6.27 -14.96
CA ALA A 232 -2.15 -7.35 -14.00
C ALA A 232 -2.36 -6.86 -12.56
N LEU A 233 -3.42 -7.35 -11.88
CA LEU A 233 -3.73 -7.02 -10.49
C LEU A 233 -3.76 -8.26 -9.60
N MET A 234 -2.92 -8.32 -8.55
CA MET A 234 -3.06 -9.27 -7.46
C MET A 234 -3.48 -8.57 -6.19
N LEU A 235 -4.54 -9.09 -5.57
CA LEU A 235 -5.04 -8.66 -4.27
C LEU A 235 -4.72 -9.73 -3.24
N ILE A 236 -4.30 -9.32 -2.05
CA ILE A 236 -4.04 -10.23 -0.92
C ILE A 236 -4.88 -9.75 0.25
N ALA A 237 -5.70 -10.62 0.80
CA ALA A 237 -6.55 -10.37 1.97
C ALA A 237 -6.15 -11.28 3.13
N VAL A 238 -6.55 -10.91 4.31
CA VAL A 238 -6.48 -11.74 5.52
C VAL A 238 -7.91 -12.03 5.98
N GLU A 239 -8.23 -13.29 6.18
CA GLU A 239 -9.54 -13.72 6.63
C GLU A 239 -9.86 -13.16 8.02
N ASN A 240 -11.06 -12.62 8.22
CA ASN A 240 -11.50 -12.00 9.48
C ASN A 240 -10.56 -10.86 9.96
N ASP A 241 -9.99 -10.10 9.04
CA ASP A 241 -9.10 -8.98 9.38
C ASP A 241 -9.87 -7.86 10.09
N ALA A 242 -9.54 -7.64 11.36
CA ALA A 242 -10.19 -6.60 12.18
C ALA A 242 -9.66 -5.19 11.87
N THR A 243 -8.53 -5.06 11.16
CA THR A 243 -7.91 -3.77 10.81
C THR A 243 -8.34 -3.30 9.43
N THR A 244 -8.36 -4.22 8.46
CA THR A 244 -8.78 -3.95 7.09
C THR A 244 -9.71 -5.09 6.65
N PRO A 245 -11.02 -4.95 6.80
CA PRO A 245 -11.97 -6.01 6.49
C PRO A 245 -11.76 -6.60 5.10
N GLU A 246 -11.71 -7.91 5.00
CA GLU A 246 -11.36 -8.66 3.79
C GLU A 246 -12.31 -8.42 2.61
N ASP A 247 -13.54 -8.07 2.90
CA ASP A 247 -14.55 -7.79 1.87
C ASP A 247 -14.23 -6.52 1.06
N HIS A 248 -13.34 -5.64 1.54
CA HIS A 248 -12.75 -4.59 0.70
C HIS A 248 -11.95 -5.20 -0.47
N ALA A 249 -11.12 -6.21 -0.21
CA ALA A 249 -10.39 -6.91 -1.27
C ALA A 249 -11.35 -7.66 -2.21
N TYR A 250 -12.40 -8.28 -1.69
CA TYR A 250 -13.44 -8.91 -2.50
C TYR A 250 -14.20 -7.89 -3.38
N ALA A 251 -14.49 -6.69 -2.85
CA ALA A 251 -15.15 -5.63 -3.62
C ALA A 251 -14.28 -5.17 -4.79
N LEU A 252 -12.98 -4.94 -4.55
CA LEU A 252 -12.01 -4.60 -5.59
C LEU A 252 -11.90 -5.73 -6.63
N TYR A 253 -11.77 -6.97 -6.17
CA TYR A 253 -11.64 -8.12 -7.04
C TYR A 253 -12.85 -8.32 -7.95
N ARG A 254 -14.07 -8.21 -7.43
CA ARG A 254 -15.29 -8.32 -8.24
C ARG A 254 -15.37 -7.28 -9.35
N ARG A 255 -14.91 -6.05 -9.08
CA ARG A 255 -14.98 -4.94 -10.03
C ARG A 255 -13.80 -4.88 -11.01
N ALA A 256 -12.64 -5.38 -10.62
CA ALA A 256 -11.47 -5.42 -11.48
C ALA A 256 -11.71 -6.30 -12.72
N GLY A 257 -11.15 -5.89 -13.87
CA GLY A 257 -11.00 -6.75 -15.04
C GLY A 257 -9.76 -7.65 -14.92
N GLY A 258 -9.62 -8.64 -15.82
CA GLY A 258 -8.44 -9.48 -15.90
C GLY A 258 -7.23 -8.80 -16.56
N PRO A 259 -6.00 -9.33 -16.34
CA PRO A 259 -5.61 -10.45 -15.46
C PRO A 259 -5.69 -10.07 -13.98
N LYS A 260 -6.32 -10.90 -13.18
CA LYS A 260 -6.46 -10.66 -11.74
C LYS A 260 -6.33 -11.92 -10.92
N ARG A 261 -5.84 -11.77 -9.69
CA ARG A 261 -5.74 -12.86 -8.71
C ARG A 261 -6.16 -12.33 -7.33
N LEU A 262 -6.87 -13.14 -6.56
CA LEU A 262 -7.13 -12.89 -5.15
C LEU A 262 -6.50 -14.02 -4.32
N VAL A 263 -5.69 -13.64 -3.34
CA VAL A 263 -5.08 -14.54 -2.36
C VAL A 263 -5.70 -14.21 -1.01
N VAL A 264 -6.24 -15.21 -0.31
CA VAL A 264 -6.79 -15.06 1.02
C VAL A 264 -5.93 -15.84 2.01
N GLN A 265 -5.29 -15.14 2.94
CA GLN A 265 -4.53 -15.76 4.02
C GLN A 265 -5.49 -16.12 5.16
N THR A 266 -5.61 -17.39 5.46
CA THR A 266 -6.47 -17.92 6.53
C THR A 266 -5.66 -18.31 7.76
N GLY A 267 -6.29 -18.35 8.94
CA GLY A 267 -5.64 -18.75 10.19
C GLY A 267 -4.54 -17.81 10.67
N THR A 268 -4.56 -16.56 10.27
CA THR A 268 -3.61 -15.51 10.65
C THR A 268 -4.35 -14.24 11.06
N THR A 269 -3.61 -13.19 11.37
CA THR A 269 -4.15 -11.87 11.71
C THR A 269 -3.49 -10.80 10.84
N HIS A 270 -4.01 -9.57 10.88
CA HIS A 270 -3.50 -8.46 10.07
C HIS A 270 -1.97 -8.32 10.15
N TYR A 271 -1.41 -8.21 11.35
CA TYR A 271 0.03 -7.98 11.53
C TYR A 271 0.86 -9.25 11.43
N ALA A 272 0.34 -10.40 11.86
CA ALA A 272 1.03 -11.67 11.72
C ALA A 272 1.25 -12.06 10.25
N ALA A 273 0.31 -11.71 9.37
CA ALA A 273 0.43 -11.95 7.93
C ALA A 273 1.68 -11.30 7.31
N TYR A 274 2.10 -10.15 7.82
CA TYR A 274 3.31 -9.46 7.34
C TYR A 274 4.61 -10.06 7.84
N ALA A 275 4.62 -10.59 9.06
CA ALA A 275 5.83 -11.01 9.75
C ALA A 275 5.98 -12.53 9.79
N GLN A 276 5.04 -13.20 10.47
CA GLN A 276 5.13 -14.65 10.73
C GLN A 276 4.78 -15.51 9.51
N TYR A 277 3.92 -15.00 8.61
CA TYR A 277 3.40 -15.75 7.46
C TYR A 277 3.81 -15.16 6.11
N ARG A 278 4.78 -14.24 6.10
CA ARG A 278 5.33 -13.65 4.89
C ARG A 278 5.90 -14.70 3.92
N ASP A 279 6.49 -15.77 4.45
CA ASP A 279 7.14 -16.81 3.65
C ASP A 279 6.12 -17.63 2.83
N VAL A 280 4.84 -17.53 3.15
CA VAL A 280 3.74 -18.14 2.38
C VAL A 280 3.33 -17.24 1.21
N VAL A 281 3.32 -15.93 1.42
CA VAL A 281 2.79 -14.97 0.44
C VAL A 281 3.87 -14.34 -0.44
N ASN A 282 5.09 -14.16 0.09
CA ASN A 282 6.18 -13.54 -0.66
C ASN A 282 6.53 -14.27 -1.98
N PRO A 283 6.62 -15.61 -2.03
CA PRO A 283 6.84 -16.31 -3.30
C PRO A 283 5.76 -16.03 -4.35
N LEU A 284 4.50 -15.84 -3.94
CA LEU A 284 3.41 -15.50 -4.86
C LEU A 284 3.53 -14.07 -5.40
N ILE A 285 3.98 -13.13 -4.56
CA ILE A 285 4.25 -11.74 -4.97
C ILE A 285 5.38 -11.71 -6.00
N VAL A 286 6.48 -12.43 -5.71
CA VAL A 286 7.63 -12.52 -6.61
C VAL A 286 7.24 -13.18 -7.94
N GLU A 287 6.50 -14.30 -7.89
CA GLU A 287 6.00 -14.99 -9.09
C GLU A 287 5.11 -14.07 -9.93
N TRP A 288 4.21 -13.30 -9.29
CA TRP A 288 3.34 -12.35 -9.98
C TRP A 288 4.12 -11.29 -10.75
N PHE A 289 5.04 -10.60 -10.09
CA PHE A 289 5.86 -9.58 -10.75
C PHE A 289 6.80 -10.17 -11.80
N ARG A 290 7.40 -11.34 -11.53
CA ARG A 290 8.25 -12.02 -12.51
C ARG A 290 7.46 -12.37 -13.78
N ARG A 291 6.26 -12.89 -13.63
CA ARG A 291 5.39 -13.25 -14.76
C ARG A 291 5.01 -12.04 -15.60
N HIS A 292 4.66 -10.93 -14.99
CA HIS A 292 4.10 -9.76 -15.67
C HIS A 292 5.11 -8.66 -16.01
N LEU A 293 6.31 -8.69 -15.44
CA LEU A 293 7.36 -7.69 -15.71
C LEU A 293 8.64 -8.28 -16.34
N VAL A 294 8.96 -9.58 -16.09
CA VAL A 294 10.23 -10.17 -16.54
C VAL A 294 10.04 -11.06 -17.75
N SER A 295 9.09 -11.99 -17.73
CA SER A 295 8.97 -13.02 -18.76
C SER A 295 8.47 -12.52 -20.11
N GLY A 296 7.90 -11.33 -20.18
CA GLY A 296 7.40 -10.76 -21.44
C GLY A 296 6.29 -11.61 -22.11
N GLU A 297 5.69 -12.53 -21.35
CA GLU A 297 4.60 -13.37 -21.85
C GLU A 297 3.37 -12.50 -22.14
N VAL A 298 2.92 -12.54 -23.38
CA VAL A 298 1.64 -11.94 -23.76
C VAL A 298 0.54 -12.83 -23.21
N HIS A 299 -0.15 -12.37 -22.17
CA HIS A 299 -1.30 -13.09 -21.64
C HIS A 299 -2.54 -12.71 -22.44
N VAL A 300 -3.06 -13.67 -23.20
CA VAL A 300 -4.40 -13.55 -23.79
C VAL A 300 -5.42 -13.93 -22.72
N HIS A 301 -6.24 -12.98 -22.30
CA HIS A 301 -7.39 -13.24 -21.45
C HIS A 301 -8.63 -13.44 -22.29
N GLU A 302 -9.19 -14.66 -22.25
CA GLU A 302 -10.52 -14.89 -22.77
C GLU A 302 -11.56 -14.31 -21.78
N ALA A 303 -12.54 -13.60 -22.31
CA ALA A 303 -13.67 -13.14 -21.51
C ALA A 303 -14.40 -14.37 -20.94
N GLY A 304 -14.43 -14.50 -19.61
CA GLY A 304 -15.03 -15.65 -18.92
C GLY A 304 -14.04 -16.63 -18.29
N ALA A 305 -12.72 -16.40 -18.38
CA ALA A 305 -11.75 -17.20 -17.63
C ALA A 305 -12.05 -17.16 -16.13
N GLU A 306 -12.04 -18.34 -15.49
CA GLU A 306 -12.31 -18.46 -14.05
C GLU A 306 -11.35 -17.60 -13.24
N ALA A 307 -11.92 -16.93 -12.26
CA ALA A 307 -11.19 -16.11 -11.34
C ALA A 307 -10.27 -16.96 -10.45
N ASP A 308 -8.97 -16.66 -10.42
CA ASP A 308 -8.00 -17.36 -9.56
C ASP A 308 -8.09 -16.82 -8.12
N ILE A 309 -8.86 -17.53 -7.28
CA ILE A 309 -8.96 -17.27 -5.83
C ILE A 309 -8.19 -18.38 -5.11
N ARG A 310 -7.15 -18.00 -4.37
CA ARG A 310 -6.34 -18.95 -3.60
C ARG A 310 -6.49 -18.71 -2.10
N TYR A 311 -6.83 -19.77 -1.38
CA TYR A 311 -6.89 -19.77 0.07
C TYR A 311 -5.61 -20.38 0.63
N LEU A 312 -4.88 -19.62 1.43
CA LEU A 312 -3.63 -20.05 2.05
C LEU A 312 -3.84 -20.25 3.56
N SER A 313 -3.76 -21.50 3.97
CA SER A 313 -3.79 -21.86 5.39
C SER A 313 -2.45 -21.58 6.07
N ARG A 314 -2.50 -21.41 7.40
CA ARG A 314 -1.32 -21.36 8.24
C ARG A 314 -0.47 -22.63 8.00
N PRO A 315 0.86 -22.51 7.78
CA PRO A 315 1.71 -23.69 7.79
C PRO A 315 1.57 -24.41 9.15
N PRO A 316 1.60 -25.76 9.17
CA PRO A 316 1.58 -26.50 10.42
C PRO A 316 2.73 -26.00 11.31
N THR A 317 2.43 -25.64 12.54
CA THR A 317 3.45 -25.34 13.53
C THR A 317 4.34 -26.55 13.63
N GLN A 318 5.61 -26.43 13.28
CA GLN A 318 6.59 -27.45 13.67
C GLN A 318 6.51 -27.51 15.19
N GLY A 319 6.00 -28.64 15.69
CA GLY A 319 5.93 -28.90 17.11
C GLY A 319 7.33 -28.76 17.69
N GLY A 320 7.55 -27.72 18.49
CA GLY A 320 8.67 -27.67 19.38
C GLY A 320 8.33 -28.59 20.54
N ASP A 321 9.05 -29.68 20.63
CA ASP A 321 9.23 -30.43 21.88
C ASP A 321 10.04 -29.56 22.86
#